data_69d34676db58572f10e162721b07d1b1
#
_entry.id   69d34676db58572f10e162721b07d1b1
#
_cell.length_a   1.000
_cell.length_b   1.000
_cell.length_c   1.000
_cell.angle_alpha   90.00
_cell.angle_beta   90.00
_cell.angle_gamma   90.00
#
_symmetry.space_group_name_H-M   'P 1'
#
loop_
_entity.id
_entity.type
_entity.pdbx_description
1 polymer ?
#
loop_
_entity_poly.entity_id
_entity_poly.type
_entity_poly.pdbx_seq_one_letter_code
_entity_poly.pdbx_strand_id
1 'polypeptide(L)'
;MPMRYARRHAGILAALTALFACVTLLNPPAASAALPTPVSAATARGYLSQLTVAAEDRTGYDRDLFPHWITISGTCNTRETVLKRDGSDVVTDSSCATTSGSWYSPYDGATWTAASDLDIDHVVPLAEAWDSGASKWTTAQRQAFANDLTRPQLIAVTDNVNQSKGDQDPATWVPPRSAYVCTYVRAWVQVKYYYDLSVDSAEKSALQNYLSAC
;
A
#
# COMPACT_ATOMS: atom_id res chain seq x y z
N MET A 1 -14.65 9.67 100.84
CA MET A 1 -15.34 9.90 99.53
C MET A 1 -14.30 9.84 98.43
N PRO A 2 -14.25 8.84 97.56
CA PRO A 2 -13.28 8.79 96.49
C PRO A 2 -13.90 9.31 95.20
N MET A 3 -13.15 10.20 94.51
CA MET A 3 -13.45 10.74 93.20
C MET A 3 -13.25 9.64 92.09
N ARG A 4 -14.24 9.50 91.23
CA ARG A 4 -14.16 8.65 90.05
C ARG A 4 -13.64 9.46 88.88
N TYR A 5 -12.47 9.02 88.33
CA TYR A 5 -11.90 9.53 87.08
C TYR A 5 -12.59 8.82 85.89
N ALA A 6 -13.28 9.63 85.09
CA ALA A 6 -13.78 9.15 83.76
C ALA A 6 -12.70 9.22 82.72
N ARG A 7 -12.31 8.05 82.14
CA ARG A 7 -11.45 7.98 80.97
C ARG A 7 -12.30 8.19 79.73
N ARG A 8 -11.97 9.22 78.97
CA ARG A 8 -12.48 9.45 77.64
C ARG A 8 -11.59 8.63 76.62
N HIS A 9 -12.21 7.69 75.95
CA HIS A 9 -11.53 7.04 74.79
C HIS A 9 -11.79 7.88 73.54
N ALA A 10 -10.71 8.47 72.99
CA ALA A 10 -10.71 9.08 71.67
C ALA A 10 -10.57 7.99 70.59
N GLY A 11 -11.64 7.72 69.87
CA GLY A 11 -11.60 6.84 68.72
C GLY A 11 -11.00 7.57 67.52
N ILE A 12 -9.90 7.06 67.03
CA ILE A 12 -9.28 7.52 65.76
C ILE A 12 -10.00 6.80 64.63
N LEU A 13 -10.82 7.51 63.86
CA LEU A 13 -11.35 7.01 62.57
C LEU A 13 -10.23 7.17 61.55
N ALA A 14 -9.63 6.08 61.11
CA ALA A 14 -8.75 6.04 59.96
C ALA A 14 -9.63 5.95 58.69
N ALA A 15 -9.68 7.04 57.93
CA ALA A 15 -10.31 7.06 56.61
C ALA A 15 -9.32 6.47 55.59
N LEU A 16 -9.57 5.26 55.10
CA LEU A 16 -8.89 4.67 53.97
C LEU A 16 -9.44 5.28 52.67
N THR A 17 -8.75 6.25 52.08
CA THR A 17 -8.98 6.70 50.71
C THR A 17 -8.36 5.71 49.75
N ALA A 18 -9.16 4.84 49.12
CA ALA A 18 -8.74 3.99 48.01
C ALA A 18 -8.56 4.86 46.78
N LEU A 19 -7.31 5.11 46.40
CA LEU A 19 -6.96 5.70 45.09
C LEU A 19 -7.21 4.65 44.00
N PHE A 20 -8.32 4.77 43.27
CA PHE A 20 -8.56 4.02 42.05
C PHE A 20 -7.69 4.64 40.93
N ALA A 21 -6.49 4.11 40.68
CA ALA A 21 -5.70 4.46 39.52
C ALA A 21 -6.42 3.89 38.29
N CYS A 22 -7.09 4.73 37.52
CA CYS A 22 -7.64 4.39 36.21
C CYS A 22 -6.48 4.23 35.23
N VAL A 23 -5.98 2.99 35.08
CA VAL A 23 -5.00 2.67 34.03
C VAL A 23 -5.77 2.66 32.72
N THR A 24 -5.75 3.77 31.98
CA THR A 24 -6.18 3.80 30.59
C THR A 24 -5.17 2.98 29.79
N LEU A 25 -5.54 1.76 29.42
CA LEU A 25 -4.82 0.99 28.40
C LEU A 25 -4.92 1.77 27.09
N LEU A 26 -3.87 2.56 26.81
CA LEU A 26 -3.65 3.12 25.48
C LEU A 26 -3.37 1.91 24.57
N ASN A 27 -4.40 1.41 23.88
CA ASN A 27 -4.18 0.51 22.76
C ASN A 27 -3.37 1.29 21.73
N PRO A 28 -2.15 0.84 21.36
CA PRO A 28 -1.45 1.44 20.25
C PRO A 28 -2.37 1.32 19.03
N PRO A 29 -2.45 2.38 18.18
CA PRO A 29 -3.19 2.27 16.95
C PRO A 29 -2.69 1.03 16.20
N ALA A 30 -3.61 0.19 15.72
CA ALA A 30 -3.25 -0.93 14.88
C ALA A 30 -2.37 -0.38 13.75
N ALA A 31 -1.14 -0.88 13.65
CA ALA A 31 -0.27 -0.49 12.55
C ALA A 31 -1.00 -0.87 11.27
N SER A 32 -1.49 0.14 10.52
CA SER A 32 -1.99 -0.05 9.17
C SER A 32 -0.88 -0.76 8.39
N ALA A 33 -1.18 -1.89 7.76
CA ALA A 33 -0.21 -2.57 6.93
C ALA A 33 0.15 -1.61 5.80
N ALA A 34 1.30 -0.95 5.92
CA ALA A 34 1.74 0.05 4.96
C ALA A 34 2.05 -0.62 3.61
N LEU A 35 1.90 0.15 2.52
CA LEU A 35 2.42 -0.23 1.20
C LEU A 35 3.84 -0.79 1.36
N PRO A 36 4.17 -1.94 0.75
CA PRO A 36 5.53 -2.47 0.79
C PRO A 36 6.54 -1.42 0.32
N THR A 37 7.50 -1.09 1.19
CA THR A 37 8.48 -0.04 0.88
C THR A 37 9.39 -0.50 -0.26
N PRO A 38 9.53 0.28 -1.34
CA PRO A 38 10.45 -0.06 -2.42
C PRO A 38 11.92 -0.09 -1.95
N VAL A 39 12.74 -0.86 -2.64
CA VAL A 39 14.19 -0.91 -2.41
C VAL A 39 14.85 0.48 -2.47
N SER A 40 16.06 0.63 -1.93
CA SER A 40 16.81 1.90 -2.00
C SER A 40 17.09 2.30 -3.47
N ALA A 41 17.33 3.59 -3.71
CA ALA A 41 17.69 4.09 -5.04
C ALA A 41 18.99 3.41 -5.58
N ALA A 42 19.96 3.15 -4.70
CA ALA A 42 21.18 2.43 -5.08
C ALA A 42 20.87 1.00 -5.53
N THR A 43 20.02 0.28 -4.80
CA THR A 43 19.58 -1.07 -5.17
C THR A 43 18.77 -1.05 -6.46
N ALA A 44 17.84 -0.08 -6.62
CA ALA A 44 17.05 0.06 -7.84
C ALA A 44 17.94 0.32 -9.08
N ARG A 45 18.98 1.17 -8.97
CA ARG A 45 19.96 1.36 -10.04
C ARG A 45 20.67 0.04 -10.41
N GLY A 46 21.02 -0.75 -9.40
CA GLY A 46 21.63 -2.07 -9.62
C GLY A 46 20.67 -3.03 -10.33
N TYR A 47 19.39 -3.05 -9.97
CA TYR A 47 18.36 -3.83 -10.65
C TYR A 47 18.16 -3.36 -12.09
N LEU A 48 18.00 -2.04 -12.31
CA LEU A 48 17.82 -1.48 -13.66
C LEU A 48 18.97 -1.82 -14.61
N SER A 49 20.19 -1.87 -14.10
CA SER A 49 21.36 -2.25 -14.92
C SER A 49 21.29 -3.69 -15.42
N GLN A 50 20.55 -4.57 -14.75
CA GLN A 50 20.41 -5.99 -15.06
C GLN A 50 19.16 -6.29 -15.91
N LEU A 51 18.21 -5.34 -16.03
CA LEU A 51 17.02 -5.55 -16.85
C LEU A 51 17.39 -5.65 -18.33
N THR A 52 16.84 -6.64 -19.00
CA THR A 52 16.92 -6.80 -20.44
C THR A 52 16.29 -5.61 -21.15
N VAL A 53 16.95 -5.08 -22.19
CA VAL A 53 16.35 -4.07 -23.07
C VAL A 53 15.75 -4.79 -24.27
N ALA A 54 14.44 -4.62 -24.49
CA ALA A 54 13.71 -5.21 -25.61
C ALA A 54 12.63 -4.24 -26.10
N ALA A 55 12.21 -4.40 -27.35
CA ALA A 55 11.03 -3.70 -27.84
C ALA A 55 9.77 -4.29 -27.21
N GLU A 56 8.79 -3.44 -26.98
CA GLU A 56 7.47 -3.84 -26.51
C GLU A 56 6.68 -4.59 -27.59
N ASP A 57 5.84 -5.55 -27.16
CA ASP A 57 4.95 -6.29 -28.07
C ASP A 57 3.57 -6.47 -27.42
N ARG A 58 2.61 -5.62 -27.81
CA ARG A 58 1.21 -5.62 -27.35
C ARG A 58 0.37 -6.73 -28.04
N THR A 59 0.92 -7.47 -28.97
CA THR A 59 0.18 -8.45 -29.76
C THR A 59 -0.52 -9.48 -28.84
N GLY A 60 -1.84 -9.59 -29.00
CA GLY A 60 -2.65 -10.54 -28.25
C GLY A 60 -2.95 -10.18 -26.79
N TYR A 61 -2.62 -8.95 -26.33
CA TYR A 61 -3.01 -8.50 -25.01
C TYR A 61 -4.52 -8.50 -24.84
N ASP A 62 -4.93 -9.09 -23.74
CA ASP A 62 -6.28 -8.97 -23.20
C ASP A 62 -6.15 -8.91 -21.67
N ARG A 63 -6.83 -7.93 -21.04
CA ARG A 63 -6.83 -7.76 -19.59
C ARG A 63 -7.32 -8.99 -18.84
N ASP A 64 -8.26 -9.74 -19.41
CA ASP A 64 -8.84 -10.94 -18.81
C ASP A 64 -7.85 -12.12 -18.74
N LEU A 65 -6.73 -12.04 -19.47
CA LEU A 65 -5.61 -12.99 -19.33
C LEU A 65 -4.88 -12.88 -18.00
N PHE A 66 -5.12 -11.80 -17.24
CA PHE A 66 -4.59 -11.59 -15.89
C PHE A 66 -5.74 -11.74 -14.87
N PRO A 67 -5.97 -12.92 -14.29
CA PRO A 67 -6.98 -13.07 -13.25
C PRO A 67 -6.64 -12.16 -12.06
N HIS A 68 -7.34 -11.05 -11.95
CA HIS A 68 -7.12 -10.05 -10.89
C HIS A 68 -8.33 -10.00 -9.95
N TRP A 69 -8.14 -9.37 -8.79
CA TRP A 69 -9.15 -9.28 -7.71
C TRP A 69 -9.62 -10.66 -7.21
N ILE A 70 -8.68 -11.63 -7.12
CA ILE A 70 -8.97 -12.94 -6.52
C ILE A 70 -9.28 -12.81 -5.03
N THR A 71 -10.00 -13.79 -4.48
CA THR A 71 -10.21 -13.89 -3.02
C THR A 71 -8.91 -14.16 -2.32
N ILE A 72 -8.55 -13.32 -1.34
CA ILE A 72 -7.32 -13.42 -0.54
C ILE A 72 -7.60 -14.11 0.80
N SER A 73 -8.67 -13.70 1.49
CA SER A 73 -9.03 -14.26 2.81
C SER A 73 -10.52 -14.04 3.10
N GLY A 74 -11.21 -15.10 3.51
CA GLY A 74 -12.65 -15.05 3.77
C GLY A 74 -13.42 -14.55 2.56
N THR A 75 -14.12 -13.42 2.68
CA THR A 75 -14.84 -12.75 1.59
C THR A 75 -14.02 -11.62 0.94
N CYS A 76 -12.83 -11.30 1.45
CA CYS A 76 -12.01 -10.19 0.97
C CYS A 76 -11.25 -10.59 -0.29
N ASN A 77 -11.43 -9.83 -1.36
CA ASN A 77 -10.62 -9.92 -2.56
C ASN A 77 -9.36 -9.03 -2.46
N THR A 78 -8.52 -9.05 -3.49
CA THR A 78 -7.28 -8.27 -3.54
C THR A 78 -7.54 -6.77 -3.42
N ARG A 79 -8.57 -6.21 -4.11
CA ARG A 79 -8.92 -4.79 -4.03
C ARG A 79 -9.27 -4.39 -2.59
N GLU A 80 -10.18 -5.12 -1.93
CA GLU A 80 -10.59 -4.82 -0.56
C GLU A 80 -9.42 -4.96 0.43
N THR A 81 -8.54 -5.93 0.18
CA THR A 81 -7.32 -6.11 0.98
C THR A 81 -6.38 -4.91 0.87
N VAL A 82 -6.19 -4.35 -0.33
CA VAL A 82 -5.38 -3.13 -0.54
C VAL A 82 -6.05 -1.91 0.07
N LEU A 83 -7.37 -1.72 -0.10
CA LEU A 83 -8.10 -0.62 0.53
C LEU A 83 -7.95 -0.64 2.05
N LYS A 84 -8.04 -1.82 2.68
CA LYS A 84 -7.82 -1.97 4.14
C LYS A 84 -6.38 -1.69 4.55
N ARG A 85 -5.41 -2.04 3.73
CA ARG A 85 -3.98 -1.81 3.99
C ARG A 85 -3.62 -0.33 3.90
N ASP A 86 -4.12 0.37 2.87
CA ASP A 86 -3.67 1.72 2.51
C ASP A 86 -4.53 2.82 3.16
N GLY A 87 -5.68 2.47 3.73
CA GLY A 87 -6.55 3.43 4.41
C GLY A 87 -6.37 3.48 5.92
N SER A 88 -6.90 4.53 6.52
CA SER A 88 -7.06 4.69 7.97
C SER A 88 -8.53 4.57 8.34
N ASP A 89 -8.81 3.98 9.51
CA ASP A 89 -10.17 3.80 10.05
C ASP A 89 -11.13 3.11 9.08
N VAL A 90 -10.61 2.15 8.31
CA VAL A 90 -11.38 1.44 7.29
C VAL A 90 -12.35 0.46 7.93
N VAL A 91 -13.64 0.66 7.63
CA VAL A 91 -14.73 -0.24 8.04
C VAL A 91 -15.23 -1.01 6.83
N THR A 92 -15.44 -2.31 7.01
CA THR A 92 -16.01 -3.19 5.98
C THR A 92 -17.27 -3.88 6.49
N ASP A 93 -18.17 -4.22 5.60
CA ASP A 93 -19.32 -5.07 5.89
C ASP A 93 -18.95 -6.58 5.95
N SER A 94 -19.94 -7.44 6.11
CA SER A 94 -19.76 -8.89 6.17
C SER A 94 -19.28 -9.52 4.85
N SER A 95 -19.44 -8.83 3.72
CA SER A 95 -18.92 -9.23 2.40
C SER A 95 -17.52 -8.71 2.12
N CYS A 96 -16.91 -8.02 3.11
CA CYS A 96 -15.65 -7.30 3.02
C CYS A 96 -15.71 -6.03 2.14
N ALA A 97 -16.88 -5.61 1.68
CA ALA A 97 -17.01 -4.35 0.96
C ALA A 97 -16.74 -3.17 1.90
N THR A 98 -15.89 -2.25 1.46
CA THR A 98 -15.49 -1.06 2.24
C THR A 98 -16.66 -0.07 2.34
N THR A 99 -17.08 0.24 3.56
CA THR A 99 -18.22 1.12 3.84
C THR A 99 -17.81 2.52 4.28
N SER A 100 -16.63 2.66 4.90
CA SER A 100 -16.05 3.95 5.28
C SER A 100 -14.55 3.82 5.48
N GLY A 101 -13.83 4.96 5.51
CA GLY A 101 -12.40 5.05 5.73
C GLY A 101 -11.85 6.39 5.28
N SER A 102 -10.54 6.55 5.36
CA SER A 102 -9.82 7.70 4.81
C SER A 102 -8.56 7.20 4.10
N TRP A 103 -8.35 7.65 2.87
CA TRP A 103 -7.24 7.22 2.02
C TRP A 103 -6.48 8.42 1.49
N TYR A 104 -5.19 8.41 1.71
CA TYR A 104 -4.28 9.38 1.11
C TYR A 104 -3.69 8.81 -0.17
N SER A 105 -3.96 9.45 -1.32
CA SER A 105 -3.33 9.11 -2.59
C SER A 105 -1.93 9.72 -2.68
N PRO A 106 -0.86 8.93 -2.74
CA PRO A 106 0.49 9.47 -2.83
C PRO A 106 0.82 10.03 -4.22
N TYR A 107 0.02 9.71 -5.26
CA TYR A 107 0.27 10.18 -6.63
C TYR A 107 0.01 11.67 -6.81
N ASP A 108 -0.98 12.21 -6.11
CA ASP A 108 -1.39 13.63 -6.22
C ASP A 108 -1.46 14.35 -4.87
N GLY A 109 -1.45 13.61 -3.76
CA GLY A 109 -1.54 14.16 -2.40
C GLY A 109 -2.97 14.43 -1.93
N ALA A 110 -3.98 13.98 -2.67
CA ALA A 110 -5.38 14.10 -2.27
C ALA A 110 -5.73 13.09 -1.17
N THR A 111 -6.75 13.41 -0.38
CA THR A 111 -7.33 12.51 0.62
C THR A 111 -8.82 12.31 0.31
N TRP A 112 -9.24 11.06 0.29
CA TRP A 112 -10.58 10.62 -0.06
C TRP A 112 -11.23 9.86 1.10
N THR A 113 -12.55 9.97 1.22
CA THR A 113 -13.32 9.28 2.26
C THR A 113 -14.33 8.28 1.69
N ALA A 114 -14.45 8.20 0.38
CA ALA A 114 -15.25 7.20 -0.32
C ALA A 114 -14.33 6.29 -1.14
N ALA A 115 -14.48 4.97 -0.97
CA ALA A 115 -13.69 3.99 -1.71
C ALA A 115 -13.99 4.00 -3.23
N SER A 116 -15.13 4.61 -3.64
CA SER A 116 -15.48 4.81 -5.06
C SER A 116 -14.60 5.83 -5.78
N ASP A 117 -13.93 6.71 -5.04
CA ASP A 117 -13.06 7.75 -5.60
C ASP A 117 -11.61 7.26 -5.76
N LEU A 118 -11.41 5.95 -5.50
CA LEU A 118 -10.10 5.31 -5.53
C LEU A 118 -10.07 4.14 -6.51
N ASP A 119 -8.98 4.07 -7.26
CA ASP A 119 -8.56 2.86 -7.95
C ASP A 119 -7.45 2.15 -7.17
N ILE A 120 -7.33 0.83 -7.37
CA ILE A 120 -6.10 0.12 -7.03
C ILE A 120 -5.26 0.04 -8.30
N ASP A 121 -4.19 0.83 -8.31
CA ASP A 121 -3.24 0.84 -9.41
C ASP A 121 -2.29 -0.37 -9.32
N HIS A 122 -2.02 -0.96 -10.49
CA HIS A 122 -0.85 -1.78 -10.70
C HIS A 122 0.30 -0.84 -11.07
N VAL A 123 1.29 -0.65 -10.17
CA VAL A 123 2.44 0.23 -10.41
C VAL A 123 3.07 -0.05 -11.77
N VAL A 124 3.35 -1.30 -12.10
CA VAL A 124 3.60 -1.75 -13.48
C VAL A 124 2.27 -2.26 -14.04
N PRO A 125 1.64 -1.57 -15.02
CA PRO A 125 0.36 -1.95 -15.59
C PRO A 125 0.36 -3.37 -16.15
N LEU A 126 -0.83 -4.00 -16.19
CA LEU A 126 -0.95 -5.36 -16.73
C LEU A 126 -0.58 -5.41 -18.22
N ALA A 127 -0.94 -4.38 -18.98
CA ALA A 127 -0.60 -4.27 -20.39
C ALA A 127 0.91 -4.06 -20.59
N GLU A 128 1.52 -3.21 -19.78
CA GLU A 128 2.96 -2.99 -19.76
C GLU A 128 3.73 -4.27 -19.39
N ALA A 129 3.24 -5.02 -18.42
CA ALA A 129 3.83 -6.33 -18.10
C ALA A 129 3.73 -7.30 -19.28
N TRP A 130 2.59 -7.30 -20.00
CA TRP A 130 2.41 -8.12 -21.21
C TRP A 130 3.44 -7.77 -22.28
N ASP A 131 3.59 -6.49 -22.59
CA ASP A 131 4.52 -5.95 -23.60
C ASP A 131 5.97 -6.29 -23.29
N SER A 132 6.29 -6.31 -21.98
CA SER A 132 7.64 -6.54 -21.48
C SER A 132 7.96 -8.00 -21.13
N GLY A 133 7.06 -8.98 -21.47
CA GLY A 133 7.38 -10.39 -21.36
C GLY A 133 6.31 -11.30 -20.73
N ALA A 134 5.30 -10.76 -20.03
CA ALA A 134 4.25 -11.55 -19.39
C ALA A 134 3.33 -12.28 -20.42
N SER A 135 3.40 -11.93 -21.70
CA SER A 135 2.77 -12.67 -22.79
C SER A 135 3.21 -14.15 -22.83
N LYS A 136 4.42 -14.44 -22.36
CA LYS A 136 5.02 -15.79 -22.31
C LYS A 136 4.71 -16.53 -21.01
N TRP A 137 4.07 -15.87 -20.01
CA TRP A 137 3.79 -16.47 -18.72
C TRP A 137 2.59 -17.40 -18.76
N THR A 138 2.55 -18.31 -17.81
CA THR A 138 1.34 -19.08 -17.52
C THR A 138 0.28 -18.18 -16.89
N THR A 139 -0.99 -18.60 -16.96
CA THR A 139 -2.09 -17.88 -16.28
C THR A 139 -1.84 -17.74 -14.79
N ALA A 140 -1.24 -18.73 -14.13
CA ALA A 140 -0.91 -18.67 -12.71
C ALA A 140 0.14 -17.59 -12.40
N GLN A 141 1.14 -17.41 -13.26
CA GLN A 141 2.13 -16.33 -13.11
C GLN A 141 1.51 -14.95 -13.31
N ARG A 142 0.65 -14.78 -14.32
CA ARG A 142 -0.10 -13.53 -14.53
C ARG A 142 -1.04 -13.24 -13.36
N GLN A 143 -1.71 -14.26 -12.82
CA GLN A 143 -2.53 -14.09 -11.61
C GLN A 143 -1.70 -13.66 -10.41
N ALA A 144 -0.52 -14.26 -10.18
CA ALA A 144 0.37 -13.90 -9.09
C ALA A 144 0.85 -12.45 -9.20
N PHE A 145 1.20 -11.99 -10.41
CA PHE A 145 1.58 -10.60 -10.68
C PHE A 145 0.42 -9.63 -10.42
N ALA A 146 -0.77 -9.94 -10.93
CA ALA A 146 -1.93 -9.07 -10.83
C ALA A 146 -2.47 -8.93 -9.39
N ASN A 147 -2.08 -9.82 -8.47
CA ASN A 147 -2.55 -9.82 -7.08
C ASN A 147 -1.38 -9.77 -6.08
N ASP A 148 -0.23 -9.23 -6.48
CA ASP A 148 0.96 -9.20 -5.62
C ASP A 148 0.82 -8.17 -4.49
N LEU A 149 0.63 -8.67 -3.28
CA LEU A 149 0.54 -7.88 -2.04
C LEU A 149 1.89 -7.75 -1.31
N THR A 150 2.94 -8.43 -1.78
CA THR A 150 4.24 -8.50 -1.10
C THR A 150 5.27 -7.54 -1.67
N ARG A 151 5.11 -7.13 -2.93
CA ARG A 151 5.95 -6.12 -3.58
C ARG A 151 5.16 -4.83 -3.74
N PRO A 152 5.83 -3.70 -4.04
CA PRO A 152 5.15 -2.41 -4.22
C PRO A 152 4.44 -2.34 -5.58
N GLN A 153 3.58 -3.34 -5.88
CA GLN A 153 2.86 -3.47 -7.14
C GLN A 153 1.44 -2.92 -7.09
N LEU A 154 0.78 -3.00 -5.93
CA LEU A 154 -0.60 -2.56 -5.78
C LEU A 154 -0.71 -1.42 -4.79
N ILE A 155 -1.40 -0.35 -5.16
CA ILE A 155 -1.56 0.87 -4.36
C ILE A 155 -2.91 1.54 -4.59
N ALA A 156 -3.55 2.00 -3.50
CA ALA A 156 -4.77 2.81 -3.60
C ALA A 156 -4.42 4.26 -3.96
N VAL A 157 -4.99 4.77 -5.03
CA VAL A 157 -4.73 6.12 -5.57
C VAL A 157 -6.03 6.76 -6.07
N THR A 158 -6.01 8.08 -6.26
CA THR A 158 -7.10 8.83 -6.89
C THR A 158 -7.46 8.22 -8.26
N ASP A 159 -8.73 7.91 -8.50
CA ASP A 159 -9.22 7.20 -9.69
C ASP A 159 -8.87 7.90 -11.00
N ASN A 160 -9.15 9.19 -11.13
CA ASN A 160 -8.87 9.95 -12.35
C ASN A 160 -7.37 10.13 -12.61
N VAL A 161 -6.52 10.13 -11.58
CA VAL A 161 -5.06 10.13 -11.72
C VAL A 161 -4.57 8.79 -12.24
N ASN A 162 -5.14 7.69 -11.73
CA ASN A 162 -4.87 6.36 -12.26
C ASN A 162 -5.33 6.20 -13.72
N GLN A 163 -6.51 6.72 -14.06
CA GLN A 163 -7.00 6.72 -15.44
C GLN A 163 -6.09 7.53 -16.37
N SER A 164 -5.53 8.66 -15.90
CA SER A 164 -4.56 9.45 -16.68
C SER A 164 -3.23 8.72 -16.90
N LYS A 165 -2.82 7.86 -15.94
CA LYS A 165 -1.66 6.98 -16.10
C LYS A 165 -1.90 5.93 -17.18
N GLY A 166 -3.07 5.26 -17.13
CA GLY A 166 -3.38 4.16 -18.03
C GLY A 166 -2.30 3.09 -18.03
N ASP A 167 -1.88 2.67 -19.22
CA ASP A 167 -0.84 1.66 -19.43
C ASP A 167 0.57 2.24 -19.62
N GLN A 168 0.74 3.56 -19.39
CA GLN A 168 1.98 4.28 -19.69
C GLN A 168 3.11 3.90 -18.72
N ASP A 169 4.32 3.91 -19.27
CA ASP A 169 5.59 3.72 -18.59
C ASP A 169 6.18 5.06 -18.06
N PRO A 170 7.28 5.03 -17.27
CA PRO A 170 7.93 6.23 -16.76
C PRO A 170 8.58 7.15 -17.79
N ALA A 171 8.68 6.77 -19.07
CA ALA A 171 9.12 7.69 -20.12
C ALA A 171 8.02 8.66 -20.52
N THR A 172 6.75 8.29 -20.32
CA THR A 172 5.59 9.07 -20.76
C THR A 172 4.72 9.56 -19.61
N TRP A 173 4.74 8.89 -18.46
CA TRP A 173 3.98 9.29 -17.29
C TRP A 173 4.71 8.97 -15.98
N VAL A 174 4.64 9.90 -15.05
CA VAL A 174 4.99 9.71 -13.63
C VAL A 174 3.96 10.43 -12.75
N PRO A 175 3.82 10.06 -11.46
CA PRO A 175 2.91 10.75 -10.54
C PRO A 175 3.09 12.27 -10.56
N PRO A 176 2.01 13.06 -10.62
CA PRO A 176 2.08 14.54 -10.64
C PRO A 176 2.72 15.11 -9.37
N ARG A 177 2.66 14.39 -8.25
CA ARG A 177 3.33 14.78 -7.01
C ARG A 177 4.82 14.43 -7.06
N SER A 178 5.66 15.42 -7.35
CA SER A 178 7.11 15.26 -7.52
C SER A 178 7.80 14.55 -6.35
N ALA A 179 7.34 14.77 -5.10
CA ALA A 179 7.89 14.12 -3.91
C ALA A 179 7.69 12.59 -3.88
N TYR A 180 6.80 12.05 -4.70
CA TYR A 180 6.55 10.61 -4.78
C TYR A 180 7.27 9.94 -5.96
N VAL A 181 7.76 10.68 -6.94
CA VAL A 181 8.39 10.13 -8.15
C VAL A 181 9.54 9.16 -7.82
N CYS A 182 10.42 9.50 -6.88
CA CYS A 182 11.49 8.60 -6.46
C CYS A 182 10.98 7.28 -5.89
N THR A 183 9.89 7.30 -5.14
CA THR A 183 9.28 6.07 -4.60
C THR A 183 8.66 5.26 -5.72
N TYR A 184 7.95 5.90 -6.64
CA TYR A 184 7.30 5.28 -7.79
C TYR A 184 8.30 4.56 -8.70
N VAL A 185 9.37 5.24 -9.14
CA VAL A 185 10.34 4.64 -10.06
C VAL A 185 11.16 3.50 -9.42
N ARG A 186 11.41 3.57 -8.11
CA ARG A 186 12.03 2.46 -7.36
C ARG A 186 11.10 1.25 -7.29
N ALA A 187 9.80 1.48 -7.05
CA ALA A 187 8.79 0.44 -7.05
C ALA A 187 8.69 -0.22 -8.43
N TRP A 188 8.62 0.58 -9.47
CA TRP A 188 8.57 0.14 -10.87
C TRP A 188 9.74 -0.80 -11.20
N VAL A 189 10.96 -0.35 -10.97
CA VAL A 189 12.18 -1.14 -11.24
C VAL A 189 12.20 -2.41 -10.40
N GLN A 190 11.82 -2.35 -9.14
CA GLN A 190 11.78 -3.54 -8.26
C GLN A 190 10.80 -4.59 -8.77
N VAL A 191 9.63 -4.17 -9.21
CA VAL A 191 8.60 -5.07 -9.76
C VAL A 191 9.09 -5.70 -11.05
N LYS A 192 9.57 -4.91 -12.00
CA LYS A 192 10.11 -5.44 -13.27
C LYS A 192 11.27 -6.42 -13.03
N TYR A 193 12.20 -6.08 -12.14
CA TYR A 193 13.33 -6.96 -11.81
C TYR A 193 12.88 -8.28 -11.20
N TYR A 194 11.94 -8.24 -10.26
CA TYR A 194 11.47 -9.45 -9.60
C TYR A 194 10.75 -10.41 -10.57
N TYR A 195 10.01 -9.85 -11.51
CA TYR A 195 9.23 -10.61 -12.49
C TYR A 195 9.97 -10.89 -13.80
N ASP A 196 11.26 -10.55 -13.87
CA ASP A 196 12.10 -10.74 -15.06
C ASP A 196 11.49 -10.13 -16.33
N LEU A 197 10.90 -8.93 -16.17
CA LEU A 197 10.32 -8.16 -17.25
C LEU A 197 11.42 -7.31 -17.93
N SER A 198 11.30 -7.12 -19.23
CA SER A 198 12.17 -6.21 -19.98
C SER A 198 11.78 -4.74 -19.79
N VAL A 199 12.65 -3.85 -20.21
CA VAL A 199 12.40 -2.42 -20.41
C VAL A 199 12.69 -2.05 -21.84
N ASP A 200 11.97 -1.10 -22.41
CA ASP A 200 12.40 -0.53 -23.67
C ASP A 200 13.51 0.52 -23.46
N SER A 201 14.05 1.06 -24.55
CA SER A 201 15.16 2.01 -24.47
C SER A 201 14.78 3.37 -23.91
N ALA A 202 13.55 3.85 -24.16
CA ALA A 202 13.04 5.12 -23.67
C ALA A 202 12.72 5.01 -22.18
N GLU A 203 12.02 3.94 -21.78
CA GLU A 203 11.74 3.59 -20.39
C GLU A 203 13.03 3.50 -19.56
N LYS A 204 14.04 2.74 -20.07
CA LYS A 204 15.31 2.62 -19.37
C LYS A 204 16.00 3.96 -19.17
N SER A 205 16.02 4.81 -20.21
CA SER A 205 16.63 6.14 -20.12
C SER A 205 15.92 7.06 -19.14
N ALA A 206 14.58 7.05 -19.11
CA ALA A 206 13.78 7.80 -18.17
C ALA A 206 14.03 7.34 -16.73
N LEU A 207 14.01 6.02 -16.48
CA LEU A 207 14.29 5.43 -15.18
C LEU A 207 15.70 5.78 -14.67
N GLN A 208 16.72 5.76 -15.55
CA GLN A 208 18.07 6.18 -15.20
C GLN A 208 18.12 7.65 -14.76
N ASN A 209 17.44 8.54 -15.50
CA ASN A 209 17.37 9.95 -15.20
C ASN A 209 16.69 10.21 -13.84
N TYR A 210 15.52 9.62 -13.60
CA TYR A 210 14.84 9.77 -12.31
C TYR A 210 15.66 9.21 -11.14
N LEU A 211 16.20 8.00 -11.28
CA LEU A 211 17.00 7.37 -10.23
C LEU A 211 18.32 8.09 -9.94
N SER A 212 18.85 8.88 -10.88
CA SER A 212 20.04 9.70 -10.64
C SER A 212 19.76 10.87 -9.70
N ALA A 213 18.51 11.36 -9.68
CA ALA A 213 18.04 12.44 -8.83
C ALA A 213 17.49 11.95 -7.47
N CYS A 214 17.38 10.64 -7.31
CA CYS A 214 16.92 10.02 -6.07
C CYS A 214 18.08 9.72 -5.12
#